data_7f4002c84c220a54175f75651898dabf
#
_entry.id   7f4002c84c220a54175f75651898dabf
#
_cell.length_a   1.000
_cell.length_b   1.000
_cell.length_c   1.000
_cell.angle_alpha   90.00
_cell.angle_beta   90.00
_cell.angle_gamma   90.00
#
_symmetry.space_group_name_H-M   'P 1'
#
loop_
_entity.id
_entity.type
_entity.pdbx_description
1 polymer ?
#
loop_
_entity_poly.entity_id
_entity_poly.type
_entity_poly.pdbx_seq_one_letter_code
_entity_poly.pdbx_strand_id
1 'polypeptide(L)'
;MSIINIVTHKMGKDGDAMKKKIIILGVLMGTVLTLFLNSNNKSEEISKTNQKNNLLTMNLEQTAGSGDYKTVTQSEWPTDGYKFNSELSKCENGSTLSWDDTKKTIIMQGNISDKCYVYFDIASTMTIAEYVISQYTGVQGENNIYYHDSSLENGASDNSYRYAGSRDATNNFVCFGTNERPCPEDNLYRIIGVFDENNHGNAGKHLVKLIKYTKAHNKLLGTDGAYYSSDYKWTNLETCPNQLAYSSNSIIQLANKNIIAAPNPNYGTCTDWQYSDLNTINLNNNFINNIGETWTKFIINNSWYTSNISSRSLTVKEIHQEEIKDGSKNYSSKIGLIYVSDYGFAATPDIWTTNMVSYPCDTEKCWLNTGKYTEWTITVLDSDVLTIYMSSGLSNVNGVTNYYSVRPTFYLNSDVAYKSGTGTSSDPIIIGD
;
A
#
# COMPACT_ATOMS: atom_id res chain seq x y z
N MET A 1 43.50 24.97 2.29
CA MET A 1 44.72 24.70 1.48
C MET A 1 45.26 25.92 0.76
N SER A 2 44.90 27.13 1.17
CA SER A 2 45.27 28.39 0.48
C SER A 2 46.10 29.39 1.30
N ILE A 3 46.58 29.06 2.48
CA ILE A 3 47.37 29.98 3.33
C ILE A 3 48.88 29.61 3.37
N ILE A 4 49.28 28.45 2.86
CA ILE A 4 50.68 27.95 2.91
C ILE A 4 51.54 28.47 1.75
N ASN A 5 50.96 29.02 0.67
CA ASN A 5 51.73 29.41 -0.53
C ASN A 5 52.24 30.87 -0.57
N ILE A 6 52.00 31.67 0.48
CA ILE A 6 52.39 33.09 0.45
C ILE A 6 53.72 33.36 1.21
N VAL A 7 54.28 32.42 1.97
CA VAL A 7 55.43 32.68 2.84
C VAL A 7 56.77 32.16 2.31
N THR A 8 56.84 31.60 1.08
CA THR A 8 58.07 30.96 0.61
C THR A 8 59.00 31.83 -0.23
N HIS A 9 58.78 33.15 -0.34
CA HIS A 9 59.59 33.93 -1.29
C HIS A 9 60.50 35.03 -0.74
N LYS A 10 60.83 35.10 0.54
CA LYS A 10 61.92 35.94 1.02
C LYS A 10 62.41 35.52 2.41
N MET A 11 63.44 34.65 2.51
CA MET A 11 64.21 34.56 3.74
C MET A 11 65.61 34.04 3.47
N GLY A 12 66.58 34.79 3.93
CA GLY A 12 68.01 34.49 3.92
C GLY A 12 68.43 33.43 4.98
N LYS A 13 69.74 33.21 5.17
CA LYS A 13 70.37 32.10 5.86
C LYS A 13 69.97 31.82 7.32
N ASP A 14 69.12 32.63 7.95
CA ASP A 14 68.63 32.37 9.33
C ASP A 14 67.31 31.59 9.37
N GLY A 15 66.91 30.99 8.26
CA GLY A 15 65.61 30.37 8.08
C GLY A 15 65.36 29.05 8.85
N ASP A 16 66.41 28.34 9.28
CA ASP A 16 66.23 26.98 9.85
C ASP A 16 65.71 26.96 11.29
N ALA A 17 66.18 27.90 12.12
CA ALA A 17 65.69 27.98 13.51
C ALA A 17 64.25 28.53 13.56
N MET A 18 63.92 29.43 12.62
CA MET A 18 62.58 29.99 12.55
C MET A 18 61.58 29.00 11.93
N LYS A 19 62.04 28.22 10.93
CA LYS A 19 61.22 27.11 10.36
C LYS A 19 60.87 26.03 11.43
N LYS A 20 61.83 25.66 12.30
CA LYS A 20 61.58 24.72 13.41
C LYS A 20 60.58 25.30 14.39
N LYS A 21 60.65 26.58 14.75
CA LYS A 21 59.67 27.24 15.63
C LYS A 21 58.28 27.34 15.01
N ILE A 22 58.18 27.64 13.72
CA ILE A 22 56.92 27.73 13.01
C ILE A 22 56.26 26.32 12.84
N ILE A 23 57.10 25.30 12.59
CA ILE A 23 56.60 23.91 12.51
C ILE A 23 56.12 23.41 13.90
N ILE A 24 56.86 23.72 14.97
CA ILE A 24 56.45 23.36 16.34
C ILE A 24 55.17 24.11 16.74
N LEU A 25 55.04 25.41 16.38
CA LEU A 25 53.82 26.17 16.67
C LEU A 25 52.64 25.68 15.81
N GLY A 26 52.86 25.29 14.56
CA GLY A 26 51.84 24.73 13.66
C GLY A 26 51.38 23.34 14.13
N VAL A 27 52.29 22.49 14.62
CA VAL A 27 51.95 21.17 15.20
C VAL A 27 51.24 21.34 16.54
N LEU A 28 51.65 22.30 17.38
CA LEU A 28 50.95 22.59 18.64
C LEU A 28 49.54 23.19 18.40
N MET A 29 49.38 24.12 17.44
CA MET A 29 48.04 24.61 17.07
C MET A 29 47.21 23.53 16.42
N GLY A 30 47.77 22.69 15.55
CA GLY A 30 47.06 21.57 14.93
C GLY A 30 46.64 20.51 15.94
N THR A 31 47.49 20.19 16.94
CA THR A 31 47.14 19.26 18.01
C THR A 31 46.13 19.84 19.00
N VAL A 32 46.24 21.14 19.30
CA VAL A 32 45.24 21.82 20.16
C VAL A 32 43.90 21.93 19.42
N LEU A 33 43.89 22.26 18.11
CA LEU A 33 42.68 22.30 17.33
C LEU A 33 42.06 20.90 17.15
N THR A 34 42.86 19.85 16.96
CA THR A 34 42.33 18.47 16.92
C THR A 34 41.87 17.99 18.28
N LEU A 35 42.49 18.42 19.37
CA LEU A 35 42.02 18.15 20.72
C LEU A 35 40.72 18.91 21.05
N PHE A 36 40.56 20.16 20.57
CA PHE A 36 39.28 20.90 20.71
C PHE A 36 38.20 20.35 19.83
N LEU A 37 38.50 19.89 18.62
CA LEU A 37 37.51 19.27 17.71
C LEU A 37 37.12 17.85 18.18
N ASN A 38 38.01 17.11 18.84
CA ASN A 38 37.70 15.80 19.43
C ASN A 38 36.99 15.87 20.78
N SER A 39 37.07 17.01 21.49
CA SER A 39 36.43 17.11 22.81
C SER A 39 34.93 17.31 22.75
N ASN A 40 34.37 17.70 21.57
CA ASN A 40 32.93 18.01 21.44
C ASN A 40 32.11 16.91 20.75
N ASN A 41 32.73 15.81 20.32
CA ASN A 41 32.01 14.71 19.67
C ASN A 41 31.97 13.43 20.53
N LYS A 42 31.76 13.58 21.84
CA LYS A 42 31.45 12.42 22.68
C LYS A 42 30.01 12.01 22.43
N SER A 43 29.79 10.76 22.08
CA SER A 43 28.46 10.14 22.11
C SER A 43 28.36 9.24 23.34
N GLU A 44 27.26 9.30 24.05
CA GLU A 44 26.93 8.44 25.18
C GLU A 44 25.61 7.72 24.89
N GLU A 45 25.59 6.40 25.07
CA GLU A 45 24.37 5.60 25.06
C GLU A 45 23.78 5.58 26.46
N ILE A 46 22.54 6.04 26.60
CA ILE A 46 21.82 6.08 27.87
C ILE A 46 20.70 5.05 27.80
N SER A 47 20.71 4.09 28.69
CA SER A 47 19.73 3.02 28.80
C SER A 47 19.02 3.07 30.16
N LYS A 48 18.00 2.23 30.31
CA LYS A 48 17.29 2.04 31.58
C LYS A 48 18.23 1.80 32.78
N THR A 49 19.35 1.14 32.55
CA THR A 49 20.29 0.72 33.62
C THR A 49 21.40 1.71 33.92
N ASN A 50 21.70 2.65 33.00
CA ASN A 50 22.80 3.59 33.15
C ASN A 50 22.38 5.06 33.13
N GLN A 51 21.08 5.35 33.28
CA GLN A 51 20.58 6.72 33.36
C GLN A 51 21.22 7.47 34.53
N LYS A 52 21.93 8.57 34.21
CA LYS A 52 22.46 9.48 35.23
C LYS A 52 21.33 10.33 35.76
N ASN A 53 21.02 10.18 37.06
CA ASN A 53 19.99 10.97 37.72
C ASN A 53 20.20 12.47 37.50
N ASN A 54 19.16 13.20 37.13
CA ASN A 54 19.05 14.65 36.95
C ASN A 54 19.50 15.26 35.61
N LEU A 55 20.05 14.51 34.66
CA LEU A 55 20.40 15.07 33.35
C LEU A 55 19.38 14.74 32.25
N LEU A 56 18.63 13.68 32.40
CA LEU A 56 17.64 13.26 31.46
C LEU A 56 16.24 13.29 32.08
N THR A 57 15.35 14.10 31.53
CA THR A 57 13.93 14.11 31.88
C THR A 57 13.16 13.43 30.76
N MET A 58 12.49 12.33 31.07
CA MET A 58 11.72 11.57 30.09
C MET A 58 10.24 11.86 30.24
N ASN A 59 9.57 12.09 29.11
CA ASN A 59 8.15 12.39 29.03
C ASN A 59 7.47 11.40 28.07
N LEU A 60 6.46 10.70 28.56
CA LEU A 60 5.65 9.75 27.78
C LEU A 60 4.29 10.35 27.52
N GLU A 61 3.83 10.27 26.27
CA GLU A 61 2.48 10.63 25.90
C GLU A 61 1.47 9.75 26.64
N GLN A 62 0.34 10.32 27.06
CA GLN A 62 -0.67 9.62 27.87
C GLN A 62 -1.79 9.02 27.03
N THR A 63 -2.11 9.66 25.90
CA THR A 63 -3.10 9.22 24.93
C THR A 63 -2.54 9.47 23.54
N ALA A 64 -2.58 8.50 22.66
CA ALA A 64 -2.00 8.60 21.32
C ALA A 64 -2.50 9.83 20.57
N GLY A 65 -1.57 10.63 20.06
CA GLY A 65 -1.83 11.86 19.30
C GLY A 65 -2.37 13.04 20.10
N SER A 66 -2.46 12.94 21.45
CA SER A 66 -3.00 14.03 22.29
C SER A 66 -2.02 15.17 22.51
N GLY A 67 -0.72 14.91 22.43
CA GLY A 67 0.31 15.84 22.84
C GLY A 67 0.36 16.09 24.37
N ASP A 68 -0.34 15.30 25.17
CA ASP A 68 -0.31 15.36 26.62
C ASP A 68 0.73 14.39 27.18
N TYR A 69 1.79 14.95 27.78
CA TYR A 69 2.95 14.19 28.23
C TYR A 69 3.07 14.20 29.75
N LYS A 70 3.33 13.04 30.31
CA LYS A 70 3.68 12.87 31.72
C LYS A 70 5.15 12.56 31.88
N THR A 71 5.82 13.29 32.77
CA THR A 71 7.19 12.97 33.18
C THR A 71 7.20 11.64 33.95
N VAL A 72 8.08 10.75 33.51
CA VAL A 72 8.17 9.39 34.05
C VAL A 72 9.52 9.11 34.70
N THR A 73 9.53 8.06 35.49
CA THR A 73 10.74 7.59 36.20
C THR A 73 11.48 6.53 35.37
N GLN A 74 12.66 6.16 35.81
CA GLN A 74 13.47 5.11 35.20
C GLN A 74 12.73 3.77 35.08
N SER A 75 11.81 3.45 36.01
CA SER A 75 11.02 2.23 35.96
C SER A 75 10.05 2.16 34.79
N GLU A 76 9.67 3.32 34.27
CA GLU A 76 8.73 3.49 33.14
C GLU A 76 9.46 3.75 31.82
N TRP A 77 10.73 3.29 31.69
CA TRP A 77 11.50 3.41 30.45
C TRP A 77 10.76 2.80 29.27
N PRO A 78 10.61 3.54 28.13
CA PRO A 78 9.85 3.04 26.99
C PRO A 78 10.57 1.86 26.35
N THR A 79 9.98 0.67 26.43
CA THR A 79 10.49 -0.55 25.79
C THR A 79 9.72 -0.90 24.54
N ASP A 80 8.39 -0.82 24.60
CA ASP A 80 7.48 -1.13 23.50
C ASP A 80 6.30 -0.14 23.50
N GLY A 81 5.68 0.05 22.33
CA GLY A 81 4.50 0.92 22.20
C GLY A 81 4.78 2.42 22.22
N TYR A 82 6.05 2.84 22.13
CA TYR A 82 6.41 4.25 22.07
C TYR A 82 7.37 4.55 20.91
N LYS A 83 7.23 5.75 20.34
CA LYS A 83 8.09 6.30 19.29
C LYS A 83 8.78 7.55 19.80
N PHE A 84 10.10 7.64 19.56
CA PHE A 84 10.89 8.83 19.92
C PHE A 84 10.44 10.05 19.11
N ASN A 85 10.06 11.12 19.80
CA ASN A 85 9.71 12.40 19.19
C ASN A 85 10.94 13.30 19.09
N SER A 86 11.56 13.32 17.91
CA SER A 86 12.77 14.09 17.65
C SER A 86 12.55 15.61 17.58
N GLU A 87 11.31 16.06 17.34
CA GLU A 87 10.97 17.48 17.23
C GLU A 87 10.84 18.14 18.61
N LEU A 88 10.26 17.41 19.56
CA LEU A 88 10.10 17.89 20.93
C LEU A 88 11.33 17.62 21.80
N SER A 89 12.10 16.60 21.49
CA SER A 89 13.27 16.21 22.28
C SER A 89 14.45 17.17 22.08
N LYS A 90 14.93 17.76 23.16
CA LYS A 90 15.99 18.79 23.13
C LYS A 90 16.83 18.82 24.40
N CYS A 91 18.05 19.32 24.27
CA CYS A 91 18.95 19.62 25.37
C CYS A 91 19.13 21.13 25.58
N GLU A 92 19.43 21.55 26.80
CA GLU A 92 19.54 22.98 27.18
C GLU A 92 20.75 23.66 26.51
N ASN A 93 21.86 22.95 26.29
CA ASN A 93 23.12 23.48 25.81
C ASN A 93 23.57 22.93 24.46
N GLY A 94 22.62 22.52 23.62
CA GLY A 94 22.83 22.20 22.21
C GLY A 94 23.34 20.79 21.90
N SER A 95 23.36 19.87 22.86
CA SER A 95 23.57 18.45 22.56
C SER A 95 22.38 17.91 21.76
N THR A 96 22.66 16.93 20.88
CA THR A 96 21.62 16.28 20.05
C THR A 96 21.26 14.92 20.61
N LEU A 97 20.01 14.52 20.37
CA LEU A 97 19.43 13.27 20.84
C LEU A 97 18.96 12.43 19.68
N SER A 98 19.14 11.12 19.78
CA SER A 98 18.53 10.14 18.91
C SER A 98 18.17 8.88 19.70
N TRP A 99 17.35 8.01 19.13
CA TRP A 99 16.90 6.78 19.75
C TRP A 99 17.37 5.57 18.93
N ASP A 100 17.97 4.60 19.59
CA ASP A 100 18.26 3.28 19.03
C ASP A 100 17.13 2.34 19.46
N ASP A 101 16.20 2.09 18.55
CA ASP A 101 15.02 1.27 18.83
C ASP A 101 15.38 -0.21 19.07
N THR A 102 16.45 -0.70 18.48
CA THR A 102 16.93 -2.07 18.68
C THR A 102 17.50 -2.28 20.08
N LYS A 103 18.30 -1.35 20.54
CA LYS A 103 18.91 -1.39 21.88
C LYS A 103 18.03 -0.78 22.96
N LYS A 104 16.94 -0.09 22.57
CA LYS A 104 16.10 0.72 23.46
C LYS A 104 16.93 1.71 24.29
N THR A 105 17.81 2.45 23.60
CA THR A 105 18.73 3.42 24.23
C THR A 105 18.64 4.78 23.56
N ILE A 106 18.83 5.84 24.38
CA ILE A 106 19.00 7.21 23.89
C ILE A 106 20.48 7.41 23.60
N ILE A 107 20.80 7.90 22.42
CA ILE A 107 22.14 8.30 22.02
C ILE A 107 22.21 9.82 22.12
N MET A 108 23.04 10.31 23.04
CA MET A 108 23.33 11.74 23.21
C MET A 108 24.70 12.06 22.60
N GLN A 109 24.73 13.05 21.72
CA GLN A 109 25.98 13.55 21.10
C GLN A 109 26.22 15.00 21.50
N GLY A 110 27.41 15.28 22.03
CA GLY A 110 27.83 16.58 22.48
C GLY A 110 28.32 16.59 23.92
N ASN A 111 27.82 17.52 24.72
CA ASN A 111 28.18 17.60 26.12
C ASN A 111 27.39 16.60 26.97
N ILE A 112 28.02 15.57 27.45
CA ILE A 112 27.40 14.48 28.24
C ILE A 112 26.88 14.94 29.62
N SER A 113 27.13 16.19 30.02
CA SER A 113 26.59 16.81 31.23
C SER A 113 25.44 17.77 30.92
N ASP A 114 24.98 17.81 29.68
CA ASP A 114 23.85 18.64 29.27
C ASP A 114 22.53 18.08 29.83
N LYS A 115 21.62 18.98 30.21
CA LYS A 115 20.30 18.60 30.67
C LYS A 115 19.35 18.49 29.49
N CYS A 116 18.76 17.33 29.33
CA CYS A 116 17.92 17.02 28.17
C CYS A 116 16.51 16.59 28.58
N TYR A 117 15.56 16.98 27.74
CA TYR A 117 14.16 16.59 27.82
C TYR A 117 13.85 15.70 26.63
N VAL A 118 13.41 14.48 26.88
CA VAL A 118 13.12 13.47 25.89
C VAL A 118 11.64 13.17 25.88
N TYR A 119 11.07 13.14 24.70
CA TYR A 119 9.65 12.87 24.50
C TYR A 119 9.46 11.62 23.68
N PHE A 120 8.51 10.81 24.09
CA PHE A 120 8.05 9.65 23.38
C PHE A 120 6.55 9.71 23.19
N ASP A 121 6.11 9.67 21.93
CA ASP A 121 4.71 9.52 21.57
C ASP A 121 4.29 8.07 21.74
N ILE A 122 3.04 7.81 22.08
CA ILE A 122 2.48 6.47 21.95
C ILE A 122 2.57 6.12 20.47
N ALA A 123 3.30 5.04 20.16
CA ALA A 123 3.29 4.48 18.81
C ALA A 123 1.84 4.10 18.51
N SER A 124 1.19 4.86 17.64
CA SER A 124 -0.14 4.50 17.17
C SER A 124 -0.01 3.15 16.46
N THR A 125 -0.44 2.10 17.13
CA THR A 125 -0.55 0.76 16.57
C THR A 125 -1.88 0.57 15.84
N MET A 126 -2.61 1.68 15.55
CA MET A 126 -3.83 1.62 14.78
C MET A 126 -3.53 1.03 13.41
N THR A 127 -4.17 -0.08 13.11
CA THR A 127 -4.07 -0.68 11.78
C THR A 127 -4.83 0.15 10.77
N ILE A 128 -4.50 -0.01 9.48
CA ILE A 128 -5.25 0.66 8.42
C ILE A 128 -6.73 0.22 8.42
N ALA A 129 -7.04 -1.01 8.81
CA ALA A 129 -8.41 -1.48 8.95
C ALA A 129 -9.15 -0.75 10.06
N GLU A 130 -8.55 -0.61 11.25
CA GLU A 130 -9.12 0.15 12.37
C GLU A 130 -9.33 1.63 12.00
N TYR A 131 -8.37 2.24 11.29
CA TYR A 131 -8.53 3.60 10.79
C TYR A 131 -9.76 3.72 9.87
N VAL A 132 -9.91 2.83 8.89
CA VAL A 132 -11.05 2.85 7.95
C VAL A 132 -12.37 2.64 8.71
N ILE A 133 -12.43 1.67 9.63
CA ILE A 133 -13.61 1.40 10.46
C ILE A 133 -13.97 2.64 11.30
N SER A 134 -12.97 3.35 11.85
CA SER A 134 -13.19 4.56 12.66
C SER A 134 -13.80 5.73 11.87
N GLN A 135 -13.73 5.70 10.52
CA GLN A 135 -14.41 6.68 9.69
C GLN A 135 -15.93 6.48 9.63
N TYR A 136 -16.42 5.30 10.00
CA TYR A 136 -17.84 5.04 10.17
C TYR A 136 -18.31 5.48 11.56
N THR A 137 -19.13 6.53 11.59
CA THR A 137 -19.59 7.18 12.83
C THR A 137 -20.82 6.51 13.46
N GLY A 138 -21.33 5.46 12.83
CA GLY A 138 -22.64 4.85 13.16
C GLY A 138 -23.77 5.39 12.30
N VAL A 139 -23.51 6.37 11.42
CA VAL A 139 -24.45 6.93 10.46
C VAL A 139 -24.06 6.52 9.05
N GLN A 140 -24.96 5.85 8.35
CA GLN A 140 -24.74 5.38 6.99
C GLN A 140 -24.47 6.55 6.03
N GLY A 141 -23.34 6.51 5.32
CA GLY A 141 -22.96 7.49 4.31
C GLY A 141 -22.27 8.75 4.87
N GLU A 142 -22.19 8.94 6.17
CA GLU A 142 -21.29 9.94 6.72
C GLU A 142 -19.85 9.53 6.38
N ASN A 143 -19.02 10.49 5.92
CA ASN A 143 -17.69 10.25 5.36
C ASN A 143 -17.66 9.32 4.11
N ASN A 144 -18.79 9.16 3.42
CA ASN A 144 -18.93 8.26 2.26
C ASN A 144 -18.59 6.79 2.56
N ILE A 145 -18.76 6.36 3.81
CA ILE A 145 -18.58 4.97 4.23
C ILE A 145 -19.90 4.37 4.72
N TYR A 146 -20.13 3.11 4.39
CA TYR A 146 -21.34 2.36 4.72
C TYR A 146 -20.95 1.04 5.37
N TYR A 147 -21.67 0.68 6.44
CA TYR A 147 -21.57 -0.62 7.08
C TYR A 147 -22.65 -1.54 6.52
N HIS A 148 -22.23 -2.56 5.79
CA HIS A 148 -23.10 -3.45 5.03
C HIS A 148 -23.61 -4.62 5.88
N ASP A 149 -24.23 -4.35 7.02
CA ASP A 149 -24.91 -5.36 7.82
C ASP A 149 -26.31 -5.72 7.26
N SER A 150 -27.03 -6.57 7.95
CA SER A 150 -28.37 -7.00 7.54
C SER A 150 -29.43 -5.89 7.60
N SER A 151 -29.14 -4.76 8.27
CA SER A 151 -30.04 -3.62 8.39
C SER A 151 -29.93 -2.62 7.24
N LEU A 152 -28.81 -2.64 6.52
CA LEU A 152 -28.61 -1.75 5.36
C LEU A 152 -29.41 -2.26 4.17
N GLU A 153 -30.46 -1.54 3.83
CA GLU A 153 -31.31 -1.88 2.70
C GLU A 153 -30.51 -1.91 1.39
N ASN A 154 -30.68 -2.98 0.62
CA ASN A 154 -29.96 -3.25 -0.62
C ASN A 154 -28.42 -3.33 -0.50
N GLY A 155 -27.87 -3.34 0.71
CA GLY A 155 -26.46 -3.57 0.98
C GLY A 155 -26.02 -5.02 0.76
N ALA A 156 -24.72 -5.29 0.85
CA ALA A 156 -24.13 -6.61 0.64
C ALA A 156 -24.53 -7.65 1.71
N SER A 157 -24.91 -7.21 2.91
CA SER A 157 -25.23 -8.05 4.09
C SER A 157 -24.09 -8.98 4.51
N ASP A 158 -22.85 -8.51 4.35
CA ASP A 158 -21.60 -9.25 4.62
C ASP A 158 -20.76 -8.64 5.75
N ASN A 159 -21.34 -7.69 6.51
CA ASN A 159 -20.70 -6.95 7.59
C ASN A 159 -19.43 -6.18 7.18
N SER A 160 -19.25 -5.91 5.88
CA SER A 160 -18.14 -5.10 5.40
C SER A 160 -18.39 -3.61 5.58
N TYR A 161 -17.30 -2.84 5.70
CA TYR A 161 -17.31 -1.38 5.60
C TYR A 161 -16.87 -0.99 4.20
N ARG A 162 -17.71 -0.32 3.42
CA ARG A 162 -17.40 0.03 2.02
C ARG A 162 -17.53 1.52 1.78
N TYR A 163 -16.60 2.06 1.00
CA TYR A 163 -16.70 3.42 0.51
C TYR A 163 -17.66 3.49 -0.69
N ALA A 164 -18.60 4.45 -0.65
CA ALA A 164 -19.55 4.70 -1.71
C ALA A 164 -19.81 6.21 -1.89
N GLY A 165 -20.05 6.65 -3.12
CA GLY A 165 -20.30 8.06 -3.39
C GLY A 165 -19.54 8.60 -4.60
N SER A 166 -19.55 9.91 -4.80
CA SER A 166 -18.88 10.54 -5.92
C SER A 166 -17.34 10.45 -5.81
N ARG A 167 -16.69 10.54 -6.97
CA ARG A 167 -15.21 10.45 -7.06
C ARG A 167 -14.50 11.48 -6.19
N ASP A 168 -14.97 12.72 -6.25
CA ASP A 168 -14.27 13.86 -5.65
C ASP A 168 -14.56 14.01 -4.15
N ALA A 169 -15.72 13.51 -3.69
CA ALA A 169 -16.09 13.58 -2.27
C ALA A 169 -15.57 12.40 -1.43
N THR A 170 -15.20 11.28 -2.06
CA THR A 170 -14.80 10.08 -1.34
C THR A 170 -13.30 10.11 -1.03
N ASN A 171 -12.97 10.28 0.25
CA ASN A 171 -11.59 10.38 0.74
C ASN A 171 -11.04 8.99 1.14
N ASN A 172 -10.59 8.21 0.18
CA ASN A 172 -10.12 6.85 0.37
C ASN A 172 -8.80 6.55 -0.38
N PHE A 173 -7.98 7.57 -0.64
CA PHE A 173 -6.69 7.41 -1.31
C PHE A 173 -5.62 6.89 -0.35
N VAL A 174 -4.77 5.99 -0.85
CA VAL A 174 -3.59 5.41 -0.19
C VAL A 174 -2.38 5.57 -1.10
N CYS A 175 -1.25 5.95 -0.53
CA CYS A 175 0.03 5.91 -1.23
C CYS A 175 0.68 4.52 -1.04
N PHE A 176 0.89 3.78 -2.13
CA PHE A 176 1.42 2.42 -2.10
C PHE A 176 2.48 2.20 -3.19
N GLY A 177 3.53 1.47 -2.86
CA GLY A 177 4.61 1.15 -3.81
C GLY A 177 5.74 2.20 -3.86
N THR A 178 5.71 3.22 -3.00
CA THR A 178 6.77 4.24 -2.91
C THR A 178 6.78 4.96 -1.56
N ASN A 179 7.95 5.44 -1.17
CA ASN A 179 8.13 6.37 -0.03
C ASN A 179 8.27 7.84 -0.49
N GLU A 180 8.15 8.12 -1.79
CA GLU A 180 8.23 9.49 -2.30
C GLU A 180 7.08 10.36 -1.78
N ARG A 181 7.39 11.64 -1.50
CA ARG A 181 6.43 12.65 -1.05
C ARG A 181 6.61 13.95 -1.86
N PRO A 182 5.54 14.53 -2.40
CA PRO A 182 4.17 14.01 -2.43
C PRO A 182 4.07 12.67 -3.18
N CYS A 183 3.03 11.88 -2.85
CA CYS A 183 2.82 10.58 -3.49
C CYS A 183 2.61 10.74 -5.01
N PRO A 184 3.42 10.07 -5.86
CA PRO A 184 3.20 10.10 -7.29
C PRO A 184 1.84 9.53 -7.69
N GLU A 185 1.20 10.05 -8.74
CA GLU A 185 -0.11 9.59 -9.19
C GLU A 185 -0.12 8.09 -9.51
N ASP A 186 0.94 7.57 -10.11
CA ASP A 186 1.10 6.14 -10.40
C ASP A 186 1.19 5.25 -9.17
N ASN A 187 1.41 5.83 -8.00
CA ASN A 187 1.46 5.15 -6.71
C ASN A 187 0.22 5.40 -5.84
N LEU A 188 -0.79 6.10 -6.38
CA LEU A 188 -2.07 6.24 -5.72
C LEU A 188 -2.91 4.97 -5.93
N TYR A 189 -3.47 4.51 -4.82
CA TYR A 189 -4.48 3.46 -4.74
C TYR A 189 -5.70 4.01 -4.02
N ARG A 190 -6.82 3.30 -4.11
CA ARG A 190 -8.03 3.65 -3.38
C ARG A 190 -8.53 2.45 -2.58
N ILE A 191 -9.05 2.71 -1.39
CA ILE A 191 -9.65 1.71 -0.53
C ILE A 191 -11.05 1.41 -1.04
N ILE A 192 -11.35 0.14 -1.35
CA ILE A 192 -12.71 -0.32 -1.62
C ILE A 192 -13.48 -0.44 -0.32
N GLY A 193 -12.86 -1.05 0.69
CA GLY A 193 -13.48 -1.25 1.99
C GLY A 193 -12.65 -2.12 2.91
N VAL A 194 -13.24 -2.46 4.06
CA VAL A 194 -12.74 -3.45 5.02
C VAL A 194 -13.67 -4.65 5.04
N PHE A 195 -13.10 -5.83 4.93
CA PHE A 195 -13.80 -7.11 4.82
C PHE A 195 -13.24 -8.07 5.85
N ASP A 196 -14.08 -8.66 6.69
CA ASP A 196 -13.64 -9.52 7.79
C ASP A 196 -14.36 -10.88 7.85
N GLU A 197 -15.26 -11.13 6.92
CA GLU A 197 -16.07 -12.32 6.90
C GLU A 197 -15.51 -13.41 5.99
N ASN A 198 -15.96 -14.61 6.19
CA ASN A 198 -15.64 -15.80 5.41
C ASN A 198 -15.82 -15.60 3.91
N ASN A 199 -16.74 -14.73 3.52
CA ASN A 199 -17.12 -14.43 2.13
C ASN A 199 -16.03 -13.75 1.32
N HIS A 200 -14.94 -13.27 1.95
CA HIS A 200 -13.79 -12.69 1.27
C HIS A 200 -12.50 -13.49 1.47
N GLY A 201 -12.63 -14.78 1.84
CA GLY A 201 -11.54 -15.75 1.86
C GLY A 201 -10.67 -15.77 3.12
N ASN A 202 -10.88 -14.86 4.09
CA ASN A 202 -10.09 -14.79 5.32
C ASN A 202 -10.96 -14.50 6.54
N ALA A 203 -11.57 -15.55 7.09
CA ALA A 203 -12.42 -15.47 8.27
C ALA A 203 -11.74 -14.82 9.48
N GLY A 204 -12.47 -13.90 10.13
CA GLY A 204 -12.06 -13.29 11.41
C GLY A 204 -10.89 -12.31 11.31
N LYS A 205 -10.57 -11.78 10.12
CA LYS A 205 -9.57 -10.77 9.94
C LYS A 205 -10.15 -9.57 9.20
N HIS A 206 -9.92 -8.38 9.75
CA HIS A 206 -10.25 -7.13 9.08
C HIS A 206 -9.22 -6.83 7.99
N LEU A 207 -9.56 -7.10 6.73
CA LEU A 207 -8.69 -6.92 5.58
C LEU A 207 -9.11 -5.71 4.76
N VAL A 208 -8.19 -4.76 4.56
CA VAL A 208 -8.42 -3.62 3.67
C VAL A 208 -8.17 -4.04 2.23
N LYS A 209 -9.16 -3.84 1.37
CA LYS A 209 -9.07 -4.10 -0.07
C LYS A 209 -8.70 -2.81 -0.81
N LEU A 210 -7.60 -2.85 -1.55
CA LEU A 210 -7.12 -1.75 -2.37
C LEU A 210 -7.30 -2.04 -3.86
N ILE A 211 -7.51 -0.97 -4.63
CA ILE A 211 -7.43 -0.98 -6.09
C ILE A 211 -6.54 0.16 -6.57
N LYS A 212 -5.71 -0.08 -7.58
CA LYS A 212 -4.89 0.97 -8.18
C LYS A 212 -5.78 2.10 -8.73
N TYR A 213 -5.43 3.36 -8.48
CA TYR A 213 -6.24 4.52 -8.92
C TYR A 213 -6.27 4.64 -10.43
N THR A 214 -5.13 4.56 -11.09
CA THR A 214 -4.99 4.57 -12.55
C THR A 214 -4.79 3.15 -13.09
N LYS A 215 -4.99 2.93 -14.38
CA LYS A 215 -4.61 1.66 -15.02
C LYS A 215 -3.11 1.39 -14.88
N ALA A 216 -2.73 0.13 -14.71
CA ALA A 216 -1.35 -0.27 -14.66
C ALA A 216 -0.75 -0.35 -16.08
N HIS A 217 0.52 0.03 -16.19
CA HIS A 217 1.29 0.02 -17.43
C HIS A 217 2.26 -1.15 -17.49
N ASN A 218 2.87 -1.38 -18.66
CA ASN A 218 3.83 -2.43 -18.91
C ASN A 218 5.07 -2.38 -17.99
N LYS A 219 5.43 -1.21 -17.45
CA LYS A 219 6.46 -1.09 -16.41
C LYS A 219 6.14 -1.94 -15.17
N LEU A 220 4.86 -2.08 -14.84
CA LEU A 220 4.40 -2.89 -13.70
C LEU A 220 3.98 -4.31 -14.14
N LEU A 221 3.29 -4.44 -15.28
CA LEU A 221 2.65 -5.68 -15.69
C LEU A 221 3.46 -6.50 -16.73
N GLY A 222 4.58 -5.96 -17.24
CA GLY A 222 5.32 -6.56 -18.34
C GLY A 222 4.63 -6.35 -19.69
N THR A 223 5.14 -6.99 -20.73
CA THR A 223 4.65 -6.83 -22.12
C THR A 223 3.86 -8.02 -22.64
N ASP A 224 3.82 -9.13 -21.91
CA ASP A 224 3.10 -10.32 -22.31
C ASP A 224 1.59 -10.07 -22.36
N GLY A 225 0.96 -10.38 -23.49
CA GLY A 225 -0.46 -10.14 -23.69
C GLY A 225 -0.88 -8.66 -23.78
N ALA A 226 0.08 -7.73 -23.79
CA ALA A 226 -0.19 -6.30 -23.88
C ALA A 226 -0.53 -5.86 -25.31
N TYR A 227 -1.46 -4.90 -25.40
CA TYR A 227 -1.68 -4.08 -26.59
C TYR A 227 -1.27 -2.64 -26.26
N TYR A 228 -0.33 -2.10 -27.01
CA TYR A 228 0.40 -0.89 -26.65
C TYR A 228 1.08 -1.05 -25.26
N SER A 229 0.84 -0.12 -24.34
CA SER A 229 1.55 -0.10 -23.04
C SER A 229 0.67 -0.35 -21.82
N SER A 230 -0.64 -0.60 -21.99
CA SER A 230 -1.56 -0.51 -20.85
C SER A 230 -2.86 -1.27 -20.94
N ASP A 231 -3.13 -1.91 -22.06
CA ASP A 231 -4.32 -2.75 -22.22
C ASP A 231 -3.90 -4.20 -22.48
N TYR A 232 -4.54 -5.14 -21.81
CA TYR A 232 -4.10 -6.53 -21.72
C TYR A 232 -5.23 -7.47 -22.10
N LYS A 233 -4.86 -8.60 -22.69
CA LYS A 233 -5.74 -9.76 -22.80
C LYS A 233 -5.93 -10.41 -21.45
N TRP A 234 -7.08 -11.03 -21.25
CA TRP A 234 -7.28 -11.94 -20.12
C TRP A 234 -6.38 -13.16 -20.23
N THR A 235 -6.35 -13.77 -21.41
CA THR A 235 -5.47 -14.91 -21.73
C THR A 235 -5.19 -14.99 -23.23
N ASN A 236 -4.15 -15.72 -23.60
CA ASN A 236 -3.89 -16.11 -24.98
C ASN A 236 -4.59 -17.44 -25.28
N LEU A 237 -5.24 -17.54 -26.45
CA LEU A 237 -5.89 -18.79 -26.87
C LEU A 237 -4.90 -19.96 -27.04
N GLU A 238 -3.63 -19.67 -27.32
CA GLU A 238 -2.59 -20.69 -27.46
C GLU A 238 -2.25 -21.36 -26.13
N THR A 239 -2.46 -20.66 -25.01
CA THR A 239 -2.22 -21.16 -23.65
C THR A 239 -3.48 -21.71 -22.99
N CYS A 240 -4.65 -21.49 -23.60
CA CYS A 240 -5.93 -21.94 -23.09
C CYS A 240 -6.28 -23.36 -23.58
N PRO A 241 -6.27 -24.38 -22.74
CA PRO A 241 -6.31 -25.78 -23.16
C PRO A 241 -7.63 -26.25 -23.78
N ASN A 242 -8.74 -25.52 -23.58
CA ASN A 242 -10.09 -26.04 -23.86
C ASN A 242 -10.84 -25.45 -25.06
N GLN A 243 -10.35 -24.38 -25.70
CA GLN A 243 -11.03 -23.86 -26.89
C GLN A 243 -10.88 -24.74 -28.14
N LEU A 244 -9.95 -25.68 -28.16
CA LEU A 244 -9.81 -26.65 -29.26
C LEU A 244 -10.91 -27.71 -29.27
N ALA A 245 -11.72 -27.85 -28.23
CA ALA A 245 -12.74 -28.89 -28.12
C ALA A 245 -14.18 -28.43 -28.55
N TYR A 246 -14.42 -27.14 -28.79
CA TYR A 246 -15.80 -26.64 -29.11
C TYR A 246 -16.06 -26.30 -30.56
N SER A 247 -15.12 -26.49 -31.45
CA SER A 247 -15.44 -26.46 -32.88
C SER A 247 -15.84 -27.87 -33.33
N SER A 248 -17.13 -28.16 -33.22
CA SER A 248 -17.71 -29.33 -33.88
C SER A 248 -17.44 -29.22 -35.39
N ASN A 249 -16.47 -29.94 -35.90
CA ASN A 249 -16.12 -30.20 -37.32
C ASN A 249 -14.82 -29.54 -37.87
N SER A 250 -13.89 -29.08 -37.10
CA SER A 250 -12.59 -28.69 -37.64
C SER A 250 -11.49 -29.17 -36.74
N ILE A 251 -10.81 -30.27 -37.13
CA ILE A 251 -9.50 -30.61 -36.64
C ILE A 251 -8.56 -29.52 -37.16
N ILE A 252 -8.29 -28.51 -36.37
CA ILE A 252 -7.18 -27.61 -36.64
C ILE A 252 -5.92 -28.36 -36.22
N GLN A 253 -5.27 -28.96 -37.18
CA GLN A 253 -3.92 -29.46 -37.04
C GLN A 253 -3.03 -28.22 -36.87
N LEU A 254 -2.65 -27.91 -35.63
CA LEU A 254 -1.47 -27.08 -35.39
C LEU A 254 -0.27 -27.82 -35.95
N ALA A 255 0.18 -27.40 -37.12
CA ALA A 255 1.37 -27.92 -37.75
C ALA A 255 2.52 -27.82 -36.74
N ASN A 256 3.11 -29.00 -36.43
CA ASN A 256 4.37 -29.22 -35.72
C ASN A 256 4.37 -29.31 -34.17
N LYS A 257 3.25 -29.51 -33.48
CA LYS A 257 3.32 -30.06 -32.12
C LYS A 257 2.31 -31.20 -32.00
N ASN A 258 2.82 -32.41 -31.93
CA ASN A 258 2.06 -33.64 -31.59
C ASN A 258 1.55 -33.49 -30.12
N ILE A 259 0.45 -32.81 -29.93
CA ILE A 259 -0.30 -32.87 -28.69
C ILE A 259 -1.64 -33.52 -29.04
N ILE A 260 -1.67 -34.83 -29.00
CA ILE A 260 -2.90 -35.57 -28.84
C ILE A 260 -3.24 -35.47 -27.36
N ALA A 261 -3.83 -34.37 -26.93
CA ALA A 261 -4.46 -34.31 -25.63
C ALA A 261 -5.94 -34.63 -25.82
N ALA A 262 -6.33 -35.82 -25.36
CA ALA A 262 -7.74 -36.06 -25.06
C ALA A 262 -8.23 -34.96 -24.12
N PRO A 263 -9.49 -34.47 -24.20
CA PRO A 263 -10.00 -33.45 -23.33
C PRO A 263 -9.81 -33.90 -21.88
N ASN A 264 -8.90 -33.26 -21.17
CA ASN A 264 -8.74 -33.51 -19.76
C ASN A 264 -9.90 -32.82 -19.02
N PRO A 265 -10.79 -33.59 -18.39
CA PRO A 265 -11.98 -33.02 -17.71
C PRO A 265 -11.62 -32.10 -16.53
N ASN A 266 -10.33 -31.97 -16.21
CA ASN A 266 -9.82 -31.13 -15.10
C ASN A 266 -9.28 -29.77 -15.55
N TYR A 267 -9.28 -29.43 -16.85
CA TYR A 267 -8.92 -28.09 -17.30
C TYR A 267 -10.14 -27.20 -17.37
N GLY A 268 -10.07 -26.05 -16.70
CA GLY A 268 -11.11 -25.05 -16.69
C GLY A 268 -11.39 -24.40 -18.05
N THR A 269 -12.38 -23.54 -18.12
CA THR A 269 -12.65 -22.72 -19.29
C THR A 269 -11.59 -21.63 -19.43
N CYS A 270 -11.47 -21.01 -20.60
CA CYS A 270 -10.53 -19.88 -20.81
C CYS A 270 -10.81 -18.67 -19.92
N THR A 271 -11.96 -18.64 -19.28
CA THR A 271 -12.36 -17.65 -18.26
C THR A 271 -11.84 -17.97 -16.87
N ASP A 272 -11.26 -19.18 -16.65
CA ASP A 272 -10.72 -19.56 -15.37
C ASP A 272 -9.57 -18.64 -14.94
N TRP A 273 -9.76 -17.90 -13.85
CA TRP A 273 -8.76 -17.00 -13.28
C TRP A 273 -7.44 -17.70 -13.02
N GLN A 274 -7.49 -18.91 -12.49
CA GLN A 274 -6.32 -19.72 -12.15
C GLN A 274 -5.31 -19.86 -13.30
N TYR A 275 -5.82 -19.96 -14.53
CA TYR A 275 -4.99 -20.26 -15.72
C TYR A 275 -4.84 -19.07 -16.66
N SER A 276 -5.44 -17.92 -16.34
CA SER A 276 -5.30 -16.75 -17.18
C SER A 276 -3.85 -16.21 -17.17
N ASP A 277 -3.37 -15.77 -18.33
CA ASP A 277 -2.06 -15.12 -18.44
C ASP A 277 -2.03 -13.82 -17.65
N LEU A 278 -3.15 -13.11 -17.62
CA LEU A 278 -3.29 -11.87 -16.82
C LEU A 278 -3.03 -12.14 -15.33
N ASN A 279 -3.55 -13.24 -14.78
CA ASN A 279 -3.28 -13.66 -13.41
C ASN A 279 -1.82 -14.09 -13.22
N THR A 280 -1.41 -15.10 -13.99
CA THR A 280 -0.19 -15.86 -13.69
C THR A 280 1.09 -15.15 -14.11
N ILE A 281 1.04 -14.37 -15.20
CA ILE A 281 2.20 -13.65 -15.75
C ILE A 281 2.18 -12.19 -15.31
N ASN A 282 1.08 -11.46 -15.58
CA ASN A 282 1.09 -10.02 -15.43
C ASN A 282 0.90 -9.59 -13.96
N LEU A 283 -0.06 -10.16 -13.25
CA LEU A 283 -0.40 -9.72 -11.89
C LEU A 283 0.41 -10.44 -10.81
N ASN A 284 0.39 -11.77 -10.79
CA ASN A 284 1.01 -12.51 -9.69
C ASN A 284 2.47 -12.91 -9.93
N ASN A 285 3.06 -12.45 -11.03
CA ASN A 285 4.51 -12.51 -11.25
C ASN A 285 5.08 -11.11 -11.51
N ASN A 286 4.76 -10.47 -12.63
CA ASN A 286 5.39 -9.20 -13.01
C ASN A 286 5.08 -8.07 -12.03
N PHE A 287 3.80 -7.82 -11.71
CA PHE A 287 3.41 -6.76 -10.78
C PHE A 287 4.05 -6.94 -9.40
N ILE A 288 3.99 -8.15 -8.83
CA ILE A 288 4.57 -8.46 -7.52
C ILE A 288 6.07 -8.17 -7.51
N ASN A 289 6.80 -8.61 -8.55
CA ASN A 289 8.24 -8.39 -8.64
C ASN A 289 8.58 -6.90 -8.84
N ASN A 290 7.79 -6.18 -9.65
CA ASN A 290 8.06 -4.80 -10.02
C ASN A 290 7.72 -3.78 -8.92
N ILE A 291 6.79 -4.07 -8.01
CA ILE A 291 6.59 -3.24 -6.81
C ILE A 291 7.61 -3.52 -5.70
N GLY A 292 8.31 -4.67 -5.76
CA GLY A 292 9.40 -5.06 -4.86
C GLY A 292 8.94 -5.62 -3.50
N GLU A 293 9.86 -6.33 -2.82
CA GLU A 293 9.59 -7.04 -1.58
C GLU A 293 9.11 -6.14 -0.43
N THR A 294 9.63 -4.91 -0.35
CA THR A 294 9.24 -3.92 0.66
C THR A 294 7.73 -3.66 0.68
N TRP A 295 7.08 -3.76 -0.47
CA TRP A 295 5.65 -3.51 -0.61
C TRP A 295 4.82 -4.79 -0.72
N THR A 296 5.36 -5.83 -1.36
CA THR A 296 4.65 -7.11 -1.46
C THR A 296 4.47 -7.83 -0.13
N LYS A 297 5.29 -7.52 0.89
CA LYS A 297 5.11 -8.03 2.25
C LYS A 297 3.79 -7.61 2.90
N PHE A 298 3.27 -6.43 2.53
CA PHE A 298 1.98 -5.94 3.02
C PHE A 298 0.77 -6.61 2.37
N ILE A 299 0.96 -7.33 1.26
CA ILE A 299 -0.13 -7.97 0.52
C ILE A 299 -0.30 -9.41 0.98
N ILE A 300 -1.49 -9.72 1.51
CA ILE A 300 -1.83 -11.09 1.91
C ILE A 300 -2.19 -11.95 0.69
N ASN A 301 -1.86 -13.23 0.76
CA ASN A 301 -2.42 -14.21 -0.17
C ASN A 301 -3.89 -14.45 0.21
N ASN A 302 -4.80 -14.19 -0.70
CA ASN A 302 -6.24 -14.25 -0.47
C ASN A 302 -6.95 -15.22 -1.42
N SER A 303 -8.09 -15.75 -1.02
CA SER A 303 -8.96 -16.51 -1.91
C SER A 303 -9.83 -15.58 -2.74
N TRP A 304 -9.71 -15.66 -4.06
CA TRP A 304 -10.51 -14.94 -5.01
C TRP A 304 -11.62 -15.84 -5.55
N TYR A 305 -12.86 -15.45 -5.38
CA TYR A 305 -14.00 -16.17 -5.93
C TYR A 305 -14.13 -15.88 -7.43
N THR A 306 -14.29 -16.94 -8.21
CA THR A 306 -14.35 -16.86 -9.68
C THR A 306 -15.60 -17.54 -10.21
N SER A 307 -16.72 -17.32 -9.53
CA SER A 307 -18.00 -17.93 -9.89
C SER A 307 -18.63 -17.25 -11.09
N ASN A 308 -19.33 -18.04 -11.89
CA ASN A 308 -20.24 -17.50 -12.90
C ASN A 308 -21.44 -16.86 -12.23
N ILE A 309 -21.75 -15.64 -12.64
CA ILE A 309 -23.04 -15.06 -12.36
C ILE A 309 -24.07 -15.51 -13.42
N SER A 310 -25.35 -15.56 -13.05
CA SER A 310 -26.41 -16.04 -13.94
C SER A 310 -26.84 -15.00 -14.97
N SER A 311 -26.69 -13.72 -14.66
CA SER A 311 -27.09 -12.61 -15.52
C SER A 311 -26.44 -11.30 -15.09
N ARG A 312 -26.11 -10.44 -16.04
CA ARG A 312 -25.74 -9.04 -15.76
C ARG A 312 -26.95 -8.11 -15.54
N SER A 313 -28.18 -8.61 -15.76
CA SER A 313 -29.41 -7.85 -15.47
C SER A 313 -29.86 -7.92 -14.01
N LEU A 314 -28.99 -8.43 -13.14
CA LEU A 314 -29.18 -8.45 -11.69
C LEU A 314 -28.81 -7.10 -11.06
N THR A 315 -29.38 -6.83 -9.89
CA THR A 315 -28.96 -5.73 -9.02
C THR A 315 -27.56 -6.00 -8.44
N VAL A 316 -26.90 -4.98 -7.89
CA VAL A 316 -25.57 -5.15 -7.29
C VAL A 316 -25.58 -6.17 -6.15
N LYS A 317 -26.64 -6.19 -5.32
CA LYS A 317 -26.80 -7.16 -4.23
C LYS A 317 -26.90 -8.60 -4.73
N GLU A 318 -27.70 -8.82 -5.76
CA GLU A 318 -27.87 -10.15 -6.37
C GLU A 318 -26.58 -10.64 -7.03
N ILE A 319 -25.86 -9.75 -7.75
CA ILE A 319 -24.55 -10.08 -8.31
C ILE A 319 -23.56 -10.44 -7.20
N HIS A 320 -23.49 -9.65 -6.12
CA HIS A 320 -22.62 -9.95 -4.98
C HIS A 320 -22.90 -11.33 -4.38
N GLN A 321 -24.17 -11.70 -4.25
CA GLN A 321 -24.57 -13.01 -3.73
C GLN A 321 -24.13 -14.17 -4.65
N GLU A 322 -24.05 -13.94 -5.96
CA GLU A 322 -23.58 -14.96 -6.91
C GLU A 322 -22.05 -14.97 -7.03
N GLU A 323 -21.37 -13.83 -6.93
CA GLU A 323 -19.92 -13.71 -6.95
C GLU A 323 -19.28 -14.34 -5.71
N ILE A 324 -19.80 -13.99 -4.52
CA ILE A 324 -19.24 -14.36 -3.21
C ILE A 324 -20.13 -15.44 -2.57
N LYS A 325 -20.31 -16.55 -3.26
CA LYS A 325 -21.18 -17.63 -2.82
C LYS A 325 -20.37 -18.77 -2.19
N ASP A 326 -20.86 -19.28 -1.07
CA ASP A 326 -20.30 -20.48 -0.46
C ASP A 326 -20.27 -21.67 -1.44
N GLY A 327 -19.13 -22.37 -1.50
CA GLY A 327 -18.90 -23.48 -2.42
C GLY A 327 -18.56 -23.05 -3.85
N SER A 328 -18.40 -21.77 -4.09
CA SER A 328 -17.95 -21.25 -5.39
C SER A 328 -16.49 -21.61 -5.66
N LYS A 329 -16.14 -21.67 -6.96
CA LYS A 329 -14.76 -21.78 -7.38
C LYS A 329 -13.94 -20.64 -6.80
N ASN A 330 -12.84 -20.95 -6.15
CA ASN A 330 -11.91 -19.94 -5.67
C ASN A 330 -10.47 -20.31 -6.05
N TYR A 331 -9.64 -19.31 -6.12
CA TYR A 331 -8.23 -19.44 -6.35
C TYR A 331 -7.43 -18.51 -5.43
N SER A 332 -6.39 -19.04 -4.82
CA SER A 332 -5.56 -18.29 -3.89
C SER A 332 -4.44 -17.58 -4.63
N SER A 333 -4.42 -16.26 -4.55
CA SER A 333 -3.34 -15.41 -5.09
C SER A 333 -3.26 -14.08 -4.33
N LYS A 334 -2.11 -13.39 -4.46
CA LYS A 334 -1.94 -12.05 -3.85
C LYS A 334 -2.75 -10.99 -4.56
N ILE A 335 -2.73 -11.00 -5.88
CA ILE A 335 -3.35 -9.97 -6.71
C ILE A 335 -4.53 -10.57 -7.47
N GLY A 336 -5.63 -9.86 -7.47
CA GLY A 336 -6.81 -10.14 -8.30
C GLY A 336 -7.26 -8.90 -9.06
N LEU A 337 -8.50 -8.92 -9.47
CA LEU A 337 -9.19 -7.81 -10.08
C LEU A 337 -10.46 -7.48 -9.27
N ILE A 338 -11.03 -6.34 -9.54
CA ILE A 338 -12.29 -5.90 -8.94
C ILE A 338 -13.44 -6.87 -9.31
N TYR A 339 -14.33 -7.10 -8.36
CA TYR A 339 -15.65 -7.68 -8.64
C TYR A 339 -16.59 -6.65 -9.26
N VAL A 340 -17.55 -7.10 -10.05
CA VAL A 340 -18.62 -6.21 -10.55
C VAL A 340 -19.43 -5.64 -9.37
N SER A 341 -19.65 -6.42 -8.32
CA SER A 341 -20.32 -5.94 -7.10
C SER A 341 -19.52 -4.88 -6.34
N ASP A 342 -18.19 -4.94 -6.31
CA ASP A 342 -17.37 -3.86 -5.73
C ASP A 342 -17.58 -2.54 -6.47
N TYR A 343 -17.67 -2.61 -7.81
CA TYR A 343 -17.98 -1.45 -8.63
C TYR A 343 -19.38 -0.91 -8.34
N GLY A 344 -20.37 -1.81 -8.26
CA GLY A 344 -21.74 -1.43 -7.96
C GLY A 344 -21.89 -0.77 -6.60
N PHE A 345 -21.32 -1.35 -5.55
CA PHE A 345 -21.36 -0.77 -4.19
C PHE A 345 -20.48 0.47 -3.99
N ALA A 346 -19.58 0.79 -4.92
CA ALA A 346 -18.85 2.05 -4.89
C ALA A 346 -19.72 3.26 -5.28
N ALA A 347 -20.91 3.02 -5.80
CA ALA A 347 -21.88 4.04 -6.15
C ALA A 347 -22.77 4.44 -4.96
N THR A 348 -23.41 5.60 -5.08
CA THR A 348 -24.42 6.07 -4.12
C THR A 348 -25.59 5.09 -3.98
N PRO A 349 -26.15 4.89 -2.77
CA PRO A 349 -27.20 3.88 -2.52
C PRO A 349 -28.47 4.03 -3.35
N ASP A 350 -28.78 5.24 -3.83
CA ASP A 350 -29.97 5.52 -4.64
C ASP A 350 -30.01 4.70 -5.94
N ILE A 351 -28.88 4.17 -6.40
CA ILE A 351 -28.81 3.37 -7.62
C ILE A 351 -28.56 1.87 -7.38
N TRP A 352 -28.36 1.40 -6.15
CA TRP A 352 -28.08 -0.02 -5.86
C TRP A 352 -29.20 -0.99 -6.28
N THR A 353 -30.43 -0.51 -6.43
CA THR A 353 -31.57 -1.28 -6.92
C THR A 353 -31.66 -1.35 -8.45
N THR A 354 -30.83 -0.59 -9.15
CA THR A 354 -30.79 -0.63 -10.63
C THR A 354 -29.96 -1.83 -11.07
N ASN A 355 -30.45 -2.54 -12.11
CA ASN A 355 -29.68 -3.65 -12.66
C ASN A 355 -28.38 -3.16 -13.33
N MET A 356 -27.36 -4.02 -13.35
CA MET A 356 -26.01 -3.63 -13.79
C MET A 356 -25.91 -3.32 -15.29
N VAL A 357 -26.87 -3.74 -16.12
CA VAL A 357 -26.92 -3.36 -17.56
C VAL A 357 -27.27 -1.90 -17.73
N SER A 358 -28.15 -1.37 -16.88
CA SER A 358 -28.64 0.01 -16.93
C SER A 358 -28.05 0.87 -15.79
N TYR A 359 -26.96 0.45 -15.20
CA TYR A 359 -26.40 1.05 -13.99
C TYR A 359 -25.84 2.46 -14.27
N PRO A 360 -26.43 3.53 -13.71
CA PRO A 360 -26.08 4.90 -14.06
C PRO A 360 -24.88 5.42 -13.23
N CYS A 361 -23.81 4.65 -13.18
CA CYS A 361 -22.62 4.95 -12.41
C CYS A 361 -21.68 5.85 -13.23
N ASP A 362 -21.82 7.15 -13.09
CA ASP A 362 -20.87 8.15 -13.55
C ASP A 362 -19.93 8.61 -12.43
N THR A 363 -19.08 9.59 -12.69
CA THR A 363 -18.09 10.08 -11.70
C THR A 363 -18.73 10.88 -10.57
N GLU A 364 -19.97 11.36 -10.73
CA GLU A 364 -20.69 12.08 -9.69
C GLU A 364 -21.36 11.13 -8.70
N LYS A 365 -21.66 9.91 -9.14
CA LYS A 365 -22.33 8.90 -8.32
C LYS A 365 -21.44 7.78 -7.87
N CYS A 366 -20.33 7.52 -8.57
CA CYS A 366 -19.49 6.34 -8.35
C CYS A 366 -18.01 6.71 -8.37
N TRP A 367 -17.36 6.66 -7.21
CA TRP A 367 -15.95 6.99 -7.10
C TRP A 367 -15.03 6.04 -7.88
N LEU A 368 -15.47 4.83 -8.11
CA LEU A 368 -14.66 3.79 -8.77
C LEU A 368 -14.68 3.90 -10.29
N ASN A 369 -15.67 4.59 -10.87
CA ASN A 369 -15.73 4.87 -12.30
C ASN A 369 -14.61 5.84 -12.70
N THR A 370 -13.74 5.42 -13.62
CA THR A 370 -12.65 6.27 -14.11
C THR A 370 -13.11 7.27 -15.16
N GLY A 371 -14.18 6.97 -15.90
CA GLY A 371 -14.63 7.74 -17.06
C GLY A 371 -13.64 7.78 -18.23
N LYS A 372 -12.57 6.98 -18.17
CA LYS A 372 -11.43 7.09 -19.10
C LYS A 372 -11.18 5.83 -19.94
N TYR A 373 -11.45 4.64 -19.39
CA TYR A 373 -11.13 3.37 -20.05
C TYR A 373 -12.06 2.24 -19.60
N THR A 374 -12.24 1.25 -20.46
CA THR A 374 -12.88 -0.01 -20.11
C THR A 374 -11.85 -0.92 -19.43
N GLU A 375 -12.24 -1.61 -18.37
CA GLU A 375 -11.35 -2.43 -17.57
C GLU A 375 -11.88 -3.83 -17.30
N TRP A 376 -10.97 -4.78 -17.14
CA TRP A 376 -11.28 -6.12 -16.72
C TRP A 376 -11.77 -6.18 -15.28
N THR A 377 -12.76 -7.06 -15.05
CA THR A 377 -13.14 -7.53 -13.70
C THR A 377 -12.75 -8.99 -13.54
N ILE A 378 -12.89 -9.54 -12.33
CA ILE A 378 -12.71 -10.98 -12.10
C ILE A 378 -14.00 -11.78 -12.31
N THR A 379 -15.12 -11.10 -12.51
CA THR A 379 -16.46 -11.69 -12.62
C THR A 379 -16.67 -12.30 -14.00
N VAL A 380 -17.20 -13.50 -14.03
CA VAL A 380 -17.41 -14.30 -15.23
C VAL A 380 -18.91 -14.49 -15.48
N LEU A 381 -19.30 -14.49 -16.74
CA LEU A 381 -20.63 -14.86 -17.21
C LEU A 381 -20.49 -15.82 -18.41
N ASP A 382 -20.89 -17.07 -18.22
CA ASP A 382 -20.74 -18.14 -19.21
C ASP A 382 -19.28 -18.33 -19.69
N SER A 383 -19.00 -18.07 -20.94
CA SER A 383 -17.68 -18.20 -21.57
C SER A 383 -16.92 -16.87 -21.67
N ASP A 384 -17.42 -15.81 -21.08
CA ASP A 384 -16.90 -14.46 -21.20
C ASP A 384 -16.58 -13.86 -19.83
N VAL A 385 -15.71 -12.85 -19.81
CA VAL A 385 -15.38 -12.08 -18.61
C VAL A 385 -16.09 -10.73 -18.68
N LEU A 386 -16.64 -10.30 -17.55
CA LEU A 386 -17.26 -9.00 -17.46
C LEU A 386 -16.24 -7.86 -17.38
N THR A 387 -16.57 -6.76 -18.02
CA THR A 387 -15.77 -5.53 -17.99
C THR A 387 -16.61 -4.34 -17.54
N ILE A 388 -16.00 -3.39 -16.88
CA ILE A 388 -16.62 -2.10 -16.57
C ILE A 388 -16.37 -1.15 -17.74
N TYR A 389 -17.45 -0.63 -18.32
CA TYR A 389 -17.38 0.22 -19.51
C TYR A 389 -17.19 1.69 -19.14
N MET A 390 -16.27 2.37 -19.85
CA MET A 390 -15.80 3.71 -19.49
C MET A 390 -16.86 4.83 -19.54
N SER A 391 -17.84 4.74 -20.42
CA SER A 391 -18.75 5.87 -20.68
C SER A 391 -20.07 5.81 -19.92
N SER A 392 -20.48 4.63 -19.49
CA SER A 392 -21.80 4.44 -18.88
C SER A 392 -21.75 3.70 -17.54
N GLY A 393 -20.57 3.24 -17.14
CA GLY A 393 -20.43 2.41 -15.95
C GLY A 393 -21.04 1.02 -16.04
N LEU A 394 -21.53 0.64 -17.20
CA LEU A 394 -22.16 -0.66 -17.44
C LEU A 394 -21.13 -1.77 -17.47
N SER A 395 -21.46 -2.89 -16.85
CA SER A 395 -20.72 -4.12 -17.11
C SER A 395 -21.05 -4.64 -18.52
N ASN A 396 -20.05 -5.07 -19.25
CA ASN A 396 -20.23 -5.67 -20.57
C ASN A 396 -19.55 -7.04 -20.61
N VAL A 397 -20.02 -7.93 -21.47
CA VAL A 397 -19.48 -9.28 -21.67
C VAL A 397 -18.46 -9.22 -22.78
N ASN A 398 -17.27 -9.73 -22.56
CA ASN A 398 -16.18 -9.64 -23.53
C ASN A 398 -15.35 -10.92 -23.59
N GLY A 399 -15.02 -11.31 -24.80
CA GLY A 399 -14.16 -12.45 -25.04
C GLY A 399 -12.76 -12.25 -24.48
N VAL A 400 -12.20 -13.30 -23.92
CA VAL A 400 -10.91 -13.33 -23.19
C VAL A 400 -9.69 -12.86 -23.99
N THR A 401 -9.81 -12.75 -25.30
CA THR A 401 -8.75 -12.27 -26.19
C THR A 401 -8.82 -10.79 -26.53
N ASN A 402 -9.87 -10.10 -26.07
CA ASN A 402 -9.95 -8.65 -26.18
C ASN A 402 -8.95 -7.96 -25.25
N TYR A 403 -8.66 -6.69 -25.54
CA TYR A 403 -7.71 -5.91 -24.77
C TYR A 403 -8.42 -4.82 -23.97
N TYR A 404 -8.26 -4.86 -22.66
CA TYR A 404 -8.81 -3.85 -21.76
C TYR A 404 -7.80 -3.46 -20.68
N SER A 405 -8.05 -2.33 -20.06
CA SER A 405 -7.21 -1.81 -18.99
C SER A 405 -7.28 -2.70 -17.75
N VAL A 406 -6.20 -2.68 -16.98
CA VAL A 406 -6.04 -3.49 -15.78
C VAL A 406 -5.73 -2.57 -14.60
N ARG A 407 -6.52 -2.70 -13.53
CA ARG A 407 -6.22 -2.10 -12.23
C ARG A 407 -6.01 -3.23 -11.20
N PRO A 408 -4.76 -3.51 -10.82
CA PRO A 408 -4.47 -4.50 -9.78
C PRO A 408 -5.27 -4.19 -8.51
N THR A 409 -5.88 -5.25 -7.96
CA THR A 409 -6.68 -5.20 -6.73
C THR A 409 -6.12 -6.24 -5.77
N PHE A 410 -5.99 -5.91 -4.49
CA PHE A 410 -5.43 -6.82 -3.49
C PHE A 410 -5.88 -6.46 -2.07
N TYR A 411 -5.66 -7.38 -1.15
CA TYR A 411 -5.91 -7.18 0.27
C TYR A 411 -4.60 -6.98 1.03
N LEU A 412 -4.61 -6.04 1.96
CA LEU A 412 -3.50 -5.83 2.89
C LEU A 412 -3.57 -6.82 4.04
N ASN A 413 -2.41 -7.16 4.62
CA ASN A 413 -2.34 -7.88 5.88
C ASN A 413 -3.07 -7.09 6.98
N SER A 414 -3.69 -7.79 7.91
CA SER A 414 -4.50 -7.19 8.98
C SER A 414 -3.70 -6.35 9.98
N ASP A 415 -2.39 -6.51 10.02
CA ASP A 415 -1.43 -5.82 10.91
C ASP A 415 -0.75 -4.61 10.27
N VAL A 416 -1.06 -4.29 9.02
CA VAL A 416 -0.52 -3.08 8.36
C VAL A 416 -0.97 -1.85 9.10
N ALA A 417 0.01 -1.06 9.58
CA ALA A 417 -0.27 0.13 10.38
C ALA A 417 -0.68 1.33 9.52
N TYR A 418 -1.65 2.10 10.01
CA TYR A 418 -1.90 3.47 9.59
C TYR A 418 -0.82 4.38 10.19
N LYS A 419 -0.20 5.22 9.37
CA LYS A 419 0.84 6.16 9.82
C LYS A 419 0.37 7.61 9.82
N SER A 420 -0.29 8.03 8.75
CA SER A 420 -0.77 9.42 8.58
C SER A 420 -1.66 9.55 7.34
N GLY A 421 -2.16 10.76 7.08
CA GLY A 421 -2.93 11.12 5.90
C GLY A 421 -4.43 11.04 6.11
N THR A 422 -5.16 11.88 5.39
CA THR A 422 -6.62 12.02 5.51
C THR A 422 -7.39 11.28 4.43
N GLY A 423 -6.68 10.60 3.51
CA GLY A 423 -7.30 9.87 2.41
C GLY A 423 -7.72 10.74 1.23
N THR A 424 -7.38 12.03 1.19
CA THR A 424 -7.54 12.85 -0.01
C THR A 424 -6.45 12.54 -1.03
N SER A 425 -6.64 12.91 -2.29
CA SER A 425 -5.59 12.71 -3.32
C SER A 425 -4.32 13.52 -3.07
N SER A 426 -4.43 14.66 -2.38
CA SER A 426 -3.29 15.52 -2.00
C SER A 426 -2.64 15.10 -0.67
N ASP A 427 -3.39 14.39 0.18
CA ASP A 427 -2.93 13.86 1.46
C ASP A 427 -3.41 12.40 1.62
N PRO A 428 -2.88 11.47 0.78
CA PRO A 428 -3.28 10.08 0.81
C PRO A 428 -2.79 9.41 2.10
N ILE A 429 -3.51 8.38 2.54
CA ILE A 429 -3.14 7.56 3.68
C ILE A 429 -1.77 6.95 3.43
N ILE A 430 -0.92 7.04 4.44
CA ILE A 430 0.40 6.43 4.49
C ILE A 430 0.33 5.22 5.39
N ILE A 431 0.84 4.11 4.92
CA ILE A 431 0.87 2.84 5.64
C ILE A 431 2.30 2.35 5.87
N GLY A 432 2.47 1.43 6.80
CA GLY A 432 3.77 0.83 7.09
C GLY A 432 3.69 -0.33 8.08
N ASP A 433 4.87 -0.75 8.57
CA ASP A 433 5.00 -1.74 9.65
C ASP A 433 4.59 -1.15 10.99
#